data_23801788bf412ac969fb6415b96db56a
#
_entry.id   23801788bf412ac969fb6415b96db56a
#
_cell.length_a   1.000
_cell.length_b   1.000
_cell.length_c   1.000
_cell.angle_alpha   90.00
_cell.angle_beta   90.00
_cell.angle_gamma   90.00
#
_symmetry.space_group_name_H-M   'P 1'
#
loop_
_entity.id
_entity.type
_entity.pdbx_description
1 polymer ?
#
loop_
_entity_poly.entity_id
_entity_poly.type
_entity_poly.pdbx_seq_one_letter_code
_entity_poly.pdbx_strand_id
1 'polypeptide(L)'
;ANYVNGYLKLPFINSILPIVGILLTVFVVRNFLNGRLEKGSSRILYAVAKKGGILPRKQMYAQIITSSLTVGLGGSAGLESPITITGAAFGSNFAQKYRLSQKDRILLLACGVAAGIAAAFNAPIAGVLFAIEVVLTDVAITAFIPIMISAATGALVSTIVLNEDVLLSFKRQETFDYHNIPFYIILGILAGLVSVYHARNFQKIETFFKNFKNSAYKKALFGASLLAVLIFFFPTLFGEGYESIKTLSNSNPQAILENTVLDKYKSNEWILLLFVGITMLLKVFATGLTLGSGGNGGNFAPSLFVGSYLGFFVAKFFNLLGFTRELPVGNFTIVGMAGILSGLFHAPLTAIFLIGEITGGYGLMVPLMIVSSISFAVSKQLEPHSMDVKHLADKGDVFTSDKDKNILSNIDILSHINSEYKTIRLEDKIDSLVELLTTSRQQVFPVVNAKNELLGVVNFEQLRPIVFNNFRVKYTTIQEVMTVPQEIISVEDGMETVMEKFETCHCEFLPVLKNDKYFGFISKMEVLESYRKRLKEMVID
;
A
#
# COMPACT_ATOMS: atom_id res chain seq x y z
N ALA A 1 -10.76 -14.48 22.21
CA ALA A 1 -9.59 -15.35 22.40
C ALA A 1 -9.29 -15.53 23.90
N ASN A 2 -9.17 -14.46 24.68
CA ASN A 2 -8.85 -14.53 26.12
C ASN A 2 -9.89 -15.31 26.93
N TYR A 3 -11.19 -15.23 26.61
CA TYR A 3 -12.25 -16.03 27.26
C TYR A 3 -12.10 -17.53 26.96
N VAL A 4 -11.77 -17.89 25.72
CA VAL A 4 -11.57 -19.30 25.32
C VAL A 4 -10.29 -19.88 25.93
N ASN A 5 -9.20 -19.09 25.99
CA ASN A 5 -7.94 -19.49 26.64
C ASN A 5 -8.08 -19.69 28.17
N GLY A 6 -8.94 -18.91 28.83
CA GLY A 6 -9.16 -19.06 30.29
C GLY A 6 -9.84 -20.37 30.70
N TYR A 7 -10.65 -20.96 29.83
CA TYR A 7 -11.39 -22.19 30.09
C TYR A 7 -10.70 -23.48 29.65
N LEU A 8 -9.80 -23.41 28.65
CA LEU A 8 -9.21 -24.59 28.03
C LEU A 8 -7.66 -24.51 28.08
N LYS A 9 -7.08 -24.79 29.22
CA LYS A 9 -5.62 -24.85 29.48
C LYS A 9 -4.88 -25.99 28.72
N LEU A 10 -5.37 -26.43 27.57
CA LEU A 10 -4.76 -27.48 26.77
C LEU A 10 -4.07 -26.87 25.54
N PRO A 11 -2.74 -26.89 25.44
CA PRO A 11 -1.98 -26.30 24.33
C PRO A 11 -2.39 -26.86 22.96
N PHE A 12 -2.91 -28.08 22.91
CA PHE A 12 -3.40 -28.73 21.70
C PHE A 12 -4.64 -28.06 21.09
N ILE A 13 -5.54 -27.55 21.93
CA ILE A 13 -6.79 -26.90 21.47
C ILE A 13 -6.48 -25.58 20.78
N ASN A 14 -5.53 -24.81 21.31
CA ASN A 14 -5.11 -23.53 20.72
C ASN A 14 -4.55 -23.70 19.28
N SER A 15 -3.95 -24.85 18.97
CA SER A 15 -3.43 -25.13 17.64
C SER A 15 -4.54 -25.45 16.62
N ILE A 16 -5.69 -25.99 17.06
CA ILE A 16 -6.81 -26.37 16.19
C ILE A 16 -7.76 -25.20 15.92
N LEU A 17 -7.92 -24.26 16.87
CA LEU A 17 -8.85 -23.14 16.75
C LEU A 17 -8.67 -22.31 15.46
N PRO A 18 -7.46 -21.99 14.99
CA PRO A 18 -7.26 -21.27 13.74
C PRO A 18 -7.82 -21.98 12.50
N ILE A 19 -7.82 -23.32 12.51
CA ILE A 19 -8.42 -24.12 11.42
C ILE A 19 -9.91 -23.83 11.34
N VAL A 20 -10.59 -23.87 12.48
CA VAL A 20 -12.03 -23.56 12.56
C VAL A 20 -12.30 -22.12 12.14
N GLY A 21 -11.50 -21.17 12.63
CA GLY A 21 -11.65 -19.75 12.32
C GLY A 21 -11.53 -19.42 10.84
N ILE A 22 -10.50 -19.96 10.18
CA ILE A 22 -10.28 -19.74 8.75
C ILE A 22 -11.38 -20.42 7.91
N LEU A 23 -11.79 -21.65 8.28
CA LEU A 23 -12.87 -22.36 7.56
C LEU A 23 -14.21 -21.63 7.69
N LEU A 24 -14.57 -21.13 8.89
CA LEU A 24 -15.76 -20.31 9.11
C LEU A 24 -15.71 -19.01 8.31
N THR A 25 -14.55 -18.36 8.28
CA THR A 25 -14.35 -17.15 7.48
C THR A 25 -14.60 -17.42 5.99
N VAL A 26 -14.01 -18.50 5.44
CA VAL A 26 -14.23 -18.89 4.04
C VAL A 26 -15.68 -19.24 3.78
N PHE A 27 -16.36 -19.90 4.72
CA PHE A 27 -17.81 -20.21 4.63
C PHE A 27 -18.64 -18.92 4.53
N VAL A 28 -18.40 -17.95 5.42
CA VAL A 28 -19.10 -16.65 5.41
C VAL A 28 -18.84 -15.89 4.10
N VAL A 29 -17.57 -15.80 3.69
CA VAL A 29 -17.22 -15.10 2.45
C VAL A 29 -17.89 -15.72 1.24
N ARG A 30 -17.94 -17.03 1.14
CA ARG A 30 -18.51 -17.73 0.00
C ARG A 30 -20.03 -17.63 -0.05
N ASN A 31 -20.72 -17.83 1.07
CA ASN A 31 -22.18 -17.92 1.09
C ASN A 31 -22.89 -16.56 1.21
N PHE A 32 -22.30 -15.60 1.93
CA PHE A 32 -22.92 -14.30 2.22
C PHE A 32 -22.31 -13.14 1.45
N LEU A 33 -21.02 -13.25 1.01
CA LEU A 33 -20.31 -12.18 0.34
C LEU A 33 -20.01 -12.46 -1.14
N ASN A 34 -20.66 -13.48 -1.74
CA ASN A 34 -20.47 -13.89 -3.13
C ASN A 34 -19.01 -14.21 -3.49
N GLY A 35 -18.24 -14.75 -2.54
CA GLY A 35 -16.83 -15.10 -2.72
C GLY A 35 -15.86 -13.90 -2.86
N ARG A 36 -16.33 -12.68 -2.64
CA ARG A 36 -15.52 -11.46 -2.78
C ARG A 36 -15.41 -10.73 -1.44
N LEU A 37 -14.22 -10.76 -0.87
CA LEU A 37 -13.82 -9.96 0.28
C LEU A 37 -12.61 -9.13 -0.11
N GLU A 38 -12.71 -7.81 0.01
CA GLU A 38 -11.57 -6.93 -0.19
C GLU A 38 -10.70 -6.98 1.06
N LYS A 39 -9.41 -7.30 0.90
CA LYS A 39 -8.45 -7.48 1.98
C LYS A 39 -7.29 -6.51 1.83
N GLY A 40 -6.74 -6.09 2.96
CA GLY A 40 -5.55 -5.24 3.02
C GLY A 40 -5.82 -3.76 2.74
N SER A 41 -4.97 -2.89 3.29
CA SER A 41 -5.04 -1.43 3.14
C SER A 41 -4.87 -0.99 1.69
N SER A 42 -4.22 -1.80 0.85
CA SER A 42 -4.08 -1.60 -0.60
C SER A 42 -5.42 -1.35 -1.33
N ARG A 43 -6.53 -1.88 -0.80
CA ARG A 43 -7.86 -1.65 -1.39
C ARG A 43 -8.40 -0.26 -1.14
N ILE A 44 -8.05 0.34 -0.02
CA ILE A 44 -8.37 1.74 0.28
C ILE A 44 -7.62 2.62 -0.72
N LEU A 45 -6.32 2.39 -0.88
CA LEU A 45 -5.47 3.11 -1.84
C LEU A 45 -5.99 2.99 -3.28
N TYR A 46 -6.36 1.79 -3.70
CA TYR A 46 -6.97 1.57 -5.01
C TYR A 46 -8.31 2.31 -5.18
N ALA A 47 -9.15 2.31 -4.13
CA ALA A 47 -10.42 3.03 -4.17
C ALA A 47 -10.22 4.54 -4.28
N VAL A 48 -9.24 5.11 -3.57
CA VAL A 48 -8.88 6.53 -3.65
C VAL A 48 -8.33 6.86 -5.05
N ALA A 49 -7.35 6.09 -5.54
CA ALA A 49 -6.63 6.38 -6.78
C ALA A 49 -7.49 6.15 -8.05
N LYS A 50 -8.27 5.07 -8.10
CA LYS A 50 -8.97 4.63 -9.34
C LYS A 50 -10.50 4.70 -9.28
N LYS A 51 -11.10 4.69 -8.08
CA LYS A 51 -12.56 4.66 -7.92
C LYS A 51 -13.14 5.92 -7.29
N GLY A 52 -12.37 7.00 -7.18
CA GLY A 52 -12.80 8.25 -6.57
C GLY A 52 -13.34 8.06 -5.14
N GLY A 53 -12.74 7.17 -4.36
CA GLY A 53 -13.12 6.88 -2.98
C GLY A 53 -14.40 6.05 -2.79
N ILE A 54 -14.90 5.35 -3.82
CA ILE A 54 -16.11 4.51 -3.72
C ILE A 54 -15.76 3.15 -3.16
N LEU A 55 -16.33 2.81 -2.00
CA LEU A 55 -16.27 1.50 -1.37
C LEU A 55 -17.67 0.87 -1.26
N PRO A 56 -17.79 -0.46 -1.47
CA PRO A 56 -19.07 -1.16 -1.34
C PRO A 56 -19.59 -1.16 0.11
N ARG A 57 -20.92 -1.00 0.30
CA ARG A 57 -21.58 -1.02 1.62
C ARG A 57 -21.30 -2.31 2.41
N LYS A 58 -21.16 -3.43 1.73
CA LYS A 58 -20.87 -4.72 2.38
C LYS A 58 -19.58 -4.71 3.19
N GLN A 59 -18.59 -3.86 2.86
CA GLN A 59 -17.33 -3.77 3.60
C GLN A 59 -17.51 -3.22 5.03
N MET A 60 -18.57 -2.45 5.30
CA MET A 60 -18.85 -1.91 6.63
C MET A 60 -19.04 -2.99 7.69
N TYR A 61 -19.57 -4.16 7.34
CA TYR A 61 -19.83 -5.26 8.29
C TYR A 61 -19.05 -6.54 7.97
N ALA A 62 -18.72 -6.76 6.69
CA ALA A 62 -18.01 -7.97 6.26
C ALA A 62 -16.64 -8.09 6.92
N GLN A 63 -15.92 -6.95 7.05
CA GLN A 63 -14.61 -6.91 7.68
C GLN A 63 -14.69 -7.32 9.16
N ILE A 64 -15.65 -6.76 9.90
CA ILE A 64 -15.85 -7.05 11.33
C ILE A 64 -16.11 -8.55 11.53
N ILE A 65 -17.09 -9.11 10.83
CA ILE A 65 -17.48 -10.52 10.98
C ILE A 65 -16.33 -11.47 10.64
N THR A 66 -15.70 -11.25 9.47
CA THR A 66 -14.68 -12.18 8.97
C THR A 66 -13.36 -12.09 9.73
N SER A 67 -12.94 -10.90 10.17
CA SER A 67 -11.73 -10.74 10.96
C SER A 67 -11.91 -11.26 12.40
N SER A 68 -13.07 -11.02 13.00
CA SER A 68 -13.38 -11.59 14.33
C SER A 68 -13.35 -13.12 14.32
N LEU A 69 -13.87 -13.76 13.26
CA LEU A 69 -13.78 -15.22 13.11
C LEU A 69 -12.35 -15.70 12.92
N THR A 70 -11.56 -15.01 12.07
CA THR A 70 -10.19 -15.42 11.80
C THR A 70 -9.29 -15.21 13.01
N VAL A 71 -9.20 -13.95 13.49
CA VAL A 71 -8.25 -13.54 14.54
C VAL A 71 -8.76 -13.96 15.92
N GLY A 72 -10.06 -13.84 16.16
CA GLY A 72 -10.69 -14.26 17.43
C GLY A 72 -10.53 -15.75 17.72
N LEU A 73 -10.41 -16.59 16.69
CA LEU A 73 -10.10 -18.02 16.84
C LEU A 73 -8.60 -18.32 16.63
N GLY A 74 -7.73 -17.32 16.74
CA GLY A 74 -6.28 -17.50 16.82
C GLY A 74 -5.52 -17.47 15.50
N GLY A 75 -6.15 -17.07 14.41
CA GLY A 75 -5.43 -16.78 13.16
C GLY A 75 -4.35 -15.71 13.38
N SER A 76 -3.14 -15.96 12.89
CA SER A 76 -1.97 -15.09 13.09
C SER A 76 -2.05 -13.86 12.20
N ALA A 77 -2.83 -12.85 12.59
CA ALA A 77 -3.04 -11.61 11.84
C ALA A 77 -3.55 -10.50 12.79
N GLY A 78 -3.49 -9.25 12.35
CA GLY A 78 -4.01 -8.10 13.08
C GLY A 78 -5.43 -7.70 12.66
N LEU A 79 -6.14 -6.97 13.53
CA LEU A 79 -7.47 -6.43 13.28
C LEU A 79 -7.45 -5.02 12.65
N GLU A 80 -6.30 -4.36 12.59
CA GLU A 80 -6.16 -2.96 12.20
C GLU A 80 -6.58 -2.71 10.75
N SER A 81 -6.14 -3.58 9.82
CA SER A 81 -6.53 -3.46 8.42
C SER A 81 -8.04 -3.67 8.19
N PRO A 82 -8.71 -4.66 8.79
CA PRO A 82 -10.17 -4.73 8.83
C PRO A 82 -10.85 -3.48 9.40
N ILE A 83 -10.34 -2.93 10.51
CA ILE A 83 -10.89 -1.73 11.13
C ILE A 83 -10.76 -0.51 10.21
N THR A 84 -9.60 -0.31 9.58
CA THR A 84 -9.38 0.78 8.63
C THR A 84 -10.30 0.68 7.41
N ILE A 85 -10.49 -0.52 6.84
CA ILE A 85 -11.41 -0.73 5.73
C ILE A 85 -12.85 -0.48 6.16
N THR A 86 -13.24 -0.90 7.36
CA THR A 86 -14.57 -0.63 7.93
C THR A 86 -14.81 0.86 8.06
N GLY A 87 -13.90 1.59 8.70
CA GLY A 87 -13.99 3.05 8.86
C GLY A 87 -14.04 3.78 7.52
N ALA A 88 -13.15 3.42 6.60
CA ALA A 88 -13.14 3.93 5.22
C ALA A 88 -14.48 3.69 4.52
N ALA A 89 -15.07 2.50 4.66
CA ALA A 89 -16.34 2.16 4.05
C ALA A 89 -17.50 2.96 4.66
N PHE A 90 -17.49 3.22 5.97
CA PHE A 90 -18.48 4.10 6.61
C PHE A 90 -18.40 5.51 6.03
N GLY A 91 -17.23 6.15 6.01
CA GLY A 91 -17.03 7.49 5.46
C GLY A 91 -17.41 7.58 3.98
N SER A 92 -16.95 6.61 3.17
CA SER A 92 -17.29 6.51 1.75
C SER A 92 -18.79 6.37 1.49
N ASN A 93 -19.48 5.48 2.22
CA ASN A 93 -20.92 5.25 2.02
C ASN A 93 -21.78 6.39 2.56
N PHE A 94 -21.35 7.09 3.60
CA PHE A 94 -21.99 8.31 4.04
C PHE A 94 -21.97 9.37 2.92
N ALA A 95 -20.79 9.64 2.35
CA ALA A 95 -20.64 10.57 1.23
C ALA A 95 -21.47 10.17 0.01
N GLN A 96 -21.52 8.89 -0.33
CA GLN A 96 -22.35 8.38 -1.43
C GLN A 96 -23.85 8.58 -1.18
N LYS A 97 -24.32 8.35 0.06
CA LYS A 97 -25.72 8.54 0.43
C LYS A 97 -26.18 9.99 0.27
N TYR A 98 -25.31 10.93 0.64
CA TYR A 98 -25.59 12.38 0.54
C TYR A 98 -25.13 12.99 -0.79
N ARG A 99 -24.66 12.18 -1.75
CA ARG A 99 -24.20 12.62 -3.09
C ARG A 99 -23.12 13.71 -3.02
N LEU A 100 -22.23 13.61 -2.06
CA LEU A 100 -21.13 14.56 -1.90
C LEU A 100 -20.10 14.43 -3.03
N SER A 101 -19.30 15.46 -3.22
CA SER A 101 -18.24 15.49 -4.22
C SER A 101 -17.23 14.35 -4.05
N GLN A 102 -16.42 14.09 -5.07
CA GLN A 102 -15.34 13.12 -4.96
C GLN A 102 -14.32 13.51 -3.88
N LYS A 103 -14.00 14.81 -3.79
CA LYS A 103 -13.10 15.36 -2.77
C LYS A 103 -13.62 15.10 -1.35
N ASP A 104 -14.86 15.44 -1.08
CA ASP A 104 -15.51 15.21 0.22
C ASP A 104 -15.59 13.74 0.57
N ARG A 105 -15.85 12.89 -0.44
CA ARG A 105 -15.90 11.44 -0.24
C ARG A 105 -14.55 10.86 0.17
N ILE A 106 -13.46 11.29 -0.48
CA ILE A 106 -12.09 10.87 -0.12
C ILE A 106 -11.74 11.41 1.27
N LEU A 107 -12.10 12.64 1.59
CA LEU A 107 -11.90 13.23 2.91
C LEU A 107 -12.64 12.44 4.01
N LEU A 108 -13.94 12.15 3.82
CA LEU A 108 -14.73 11.37 4.78
C LEU A 108 -14.24 9.92 4.91
N LEU A 109 -13.75 9.34 3.82
CA LEU A 109 -13.08 8.04 3.84
C LEU A 109 -11.84 8.08 4.74
N ALA A 110 -10.99 9.11 4.58
CA ALA A 110 -9.79 9.30 5.41
C ALA A 110 -10.15 9.59 6.89
N CYS A 111 -11.20 10.37 7.14
CA CYS A 111 -11.76 10.54 8.49
C CYS A 111 -12.15 9.21 9.13
N GLY A 112 -12.83 8.34 8.37
CA GLY A 112 -13.20 7.01 8.85
C GLY A 112 -12.00 6.11 9.16
N VAL A 113 -10.93 6.18 8.34
CA VAL A 113 -9.67 5.48 8.61
C VAL A 113 -9.01 5.99 9.88
N ALA A 114 -8.89 7.33 10.02
CA ALA A 114 -8.28 7.96 11.17
C ALA A 114 -9.01 7.61 12.48
N ALA A 115 -10.35 7.69 12.47
CA ALA A 115 -11.16 7.30 13.62
C ALA A 115 -11.00 5.82 13.97
N GLY A 116 -10.93 4.93 12.95
CA GLY A 116 -10.75 3.49 13.15
C GLY A 116 -9.43 3.16 13.83
N ILE A 117 -8.31 3.72 13.36
CA ILE A 117 -6.99 3.53 13.98
C ILE A 117 -6.94 4.16 15.37
N ALA A 118 -7.46 5.40 15.51
CA ALA A 118 -7.48 6.11 16.78
C ALA A 118 -8.26 5.34 17.85
N ALA A 119 -9.42 4.77 17.49
CA ALA A 119 -10.22 3.96 18.38
C ALA A 119 -9.58 2.62 18.76
N ALA A 120 -8.92 1.96 17.77
CA ALA A 120 -8.30 0.65 17.98
C ALA A 120 -7.11 0.71 18.94
N PHE A 121 -6.35 1.79 18.90
CA PHE A 121 -5.10 1.95 19.66
C PHE A 121 -5.17 2.97 20.79
N ASN A 122 -6.29 3.68 20.92
CA ASN A 122 -6.39 4.89 21.74
C ASN A 122 -5.28 5.92 21.41
N ALA A 123 -5.00 6.08 20.11
CA ALA A 123 -3.88 6.82 19.57
C ALA A 123 -4.36 7.83 18.49
N PRO A 124 -4.90 9.00 18.88
CA PRO A 124 -5.50 9.93 17.93
C PRO A 124 -4.50 10.57 16.99
N ILE A 125 -3.29 10.92 17.43
CA ILE A 125 -2.26 11.51 16.55
C ILE A 125 -1.81 10.49 15.49
N ALA A 126 -1.56 9.25 15.90
CA ALA A 126 -1.22 8.18 14.98
C ALA A 126 -2.34 7.90 13.96
N GLY A 127 -3.60 7.95 14.39
CA GLY A 127 -4.75 7.82 13.49
C GLY A 127 -4.77 8.88 12.39
N VAL A 128 -4.52 10.13 12.74
CA VAL A 128 -4.40 11.25 11.79
C VAL A 128 -3.25 11.01 10.81
N LEU A 129 -2.05 10.71 11.35
CA LEU A 129 -0.86 10.51 10.53
C LEU A 129 -0.99 9.31 9.60
N PHE A 130 -1.59 8.21 10.06
CA PHE A 130 -1.86 7.06 9.22
C PHE A 130 -2.79 7.41 8.03
N ALA A 131 -3.85 8.17 8.28
CA ALA A 131 -4.75 8.60 7.22
C ALA A 131 -4.04 9.48 6.18
N ILE A 132 -3.13 10.35 6.63
CA ILE A 132 -2.37 11.26 5.76
C ILE A 132 -1.24 10.53 5.03
N GLU A 133 -0.42 9.80 5.76
CA GLU A 133 0.83 9.21 5.24
C GLU A 133 0.57 7.96 4.39
N VAL A 134 -0.44 7.15 4.77
CA VAL A 134 -0.72 5.86 4.12
C VAL A 134 -1.88 5.93 3.12
N VAL A 135 -2.91 6.75 3.39
CA VAL A 135 -4.15 6.73 2.59
C VAL A 135 -4.24 7.89 1.60
N LEU A 136 -3.86 9.09 2.02
CA LEU A 136 -3.95 10.28 1.19
C LEU A 136 -2.59 10.57 0.55
N THR A 137 -2.57 10.74 -0.77
CA THR A 137 -1.34 11.10 -1.51
C THR A 137 -1.06 12.60 -1.47
N ASP A 138 -2.11 13.42 -1.26
CA ASP A 138 -2.03 14.88 -1.15
C ASP A 138 -3.05 15.40 -0.13
N VAL A 139 -2.57 16.19 0.82
CA VAL A 139 -3.42 16.75 1.89
C VAL A 139 -3.26 18.26 1.93
N ALA A 140 -4.33 18.98 1.63
CA ALA A 140 -4.41 20.39 1.98
C ALA A 140 -4.54 20.56 3.50
N ILE A 141 -4.04 21.68 4.03
CA ILE A 141 -4.12 22.01 5.47
C ILE A 141 -5.57 21.99 5.96
N THR A 142 -6.52 22.36 5.10
CA THR A 142 -7.96 22.36 5.40
C THR A 142 -8.53 20.98 5.69
N ALA A 143 -7.99 19.91 5.07
CA ALA A 143 -8.41 18.54 5.29
C ALA A 143 -7.92 17.97 6.64
N PHE A 144 -6.89 18.56 7.22
CA PHE A 144 -6.30 18.12 8.48
C PHE A 144 -7.28 18.24 9.66
N ILE A 145 -8.06 19.34 9.71
CA ILE A 145 -8.99 19.62 10.80
C ILE A 145 -10.10 18.56 10.94
N PRO A 146 -10.86 18.20 9.87
CA PRO A 146 -11.86 17.12 9.96
C PRO A 146 -11.27 15.77 10.36
N ILE A 147 -10.08 15.43 9.86
CA ILE A 147 -9.40 14.18 10.19
C ILE A 147 -9.02 14.15 11.68
N MET A 148 -8.50 15.25 12.23
CA MET A 148 -8.18 15.38 13.66
C MET A 148 -9.42 15.23 14.54
N ILE A 149 -10.51 15.89 14.21
CA ILE A 149 -11.77 15.79 14.97
C ILE A 149 -12.27 14.35 14.94
N SER A 150 -12.21 13.70 13.79
CA SER A 150 -12.64 12.31 13.63
C SER A 150 -11.79 11.35 14.46
N ALA A 151 -10.46 11.49 14.42
CA ALA A 151 -9.53 10.68 15.21
C ALA A 151 -9.74 10.88 16.72
N ALA A 152 -9.81 12.14 17.17
CA ALA A 152 -10.05 12.48 18.56
C ALA A 152 -11.40 11.92 19.07
N THR A 153 -12.46 12.02 18.25
CA THR A 153 -13.77 11.45 18.58
C THR A 153 -13.69 9.92 18.66
N GLY A 154 -12.99 9.27 17.72
CA GLY A 154 -12.79 7.82 17.73
C GLY A 154 -12.10 7.33 19.00
N ALA A 155 -10.98 7.96 19.40
CA ALA A 155 -10.27 7.65 20.64
C ALA A 155 -11.13 7.90 21.88
N LEU A 156 -11.86 9.03 21.93
CA LEU A 156 -12.74 9.39 23.04
C LEU A 156 -13.86 8.37 23.23
N VAL A 157 -14.53 7.96 22.14
CA VAL A 157 -15.57 6.94 22.19
C VAL A 157 -15.01 5.60 22.69
N SER A 158 -13.81 5.21 22.21
CA SER A 158 -13.13 3.99 22.68
C SER A 158 -12.87 4.04 24.17
N THR A 159 -12.31 5.14 24.67
CA THR A 159 -12.01 5.30 26.11
C THR A 159 -13.27 5.31 26.97
N ILE A 160 -14.32 6.06 26.58
CA ILE A 160 -15.54 6.22 27.40
C ILE A 160 -16.41 4.96 27.37
N VAL A 161 -16.58 4.34 26.17
CA VAL A 161 -17.53 3.22 26.00
C VAL A 161 -16.90 1.89 26.36
N LEU A 162 -15.64 1.67 25.97
CA LEU A 162 -14.95 0.39 26.17
C LEU A 162 -14.15 0.36 27.49
N ASN A 163 -13.91 1.53 28.07
CA ASN A 163 -13.09 1.69 29.28
C ASN A 163 -11.72 1.01 29.14
N GLU A 164 -11.19 1.03 27.91
CA GLU A 164 -9.89 0.42 27.61
C GLU A 164 -8.78 1.44 27.82
N ASP A 165 -7.80 1.00 28.60
CA ASP A 165 -6.53 1.72 28.79
C ASP A 165 -5.60 1.53 27.57
N VAL A 166 -4.44 2.16 27.62
CA VAL A 166 -3.38 2.05 26.62
C VAL A 166 -3.07 0.57 26.33
N LEU A 167 -3.14 0.18 25.05
CA LEU A 167 -3.04 -1.22 24.61
C LEU A 167 -1.77 -1.92 25.09
N LEU A 168 -0.64 -1.21 25.10
CA LEU A 168 0.66 -1.71 25.50
C LEU A 168 1.25 -0.84 26.63
N SER A 169 0.69 -0.94 27.86
CA SER A 169 1.29 -0.28 29.01
C SER A 169 2.56 -1.02 29.44
N PHE A 170 3.71 -0.40 29.21
CA PHE A 170 5.00 -0.92 29.66
C PHE A 170 5.33 -0.38 31.06
N LYS A 171 5.48 -1.28 32.03
CA LYS A 171 5.72 -0.92 33.43
C LYS A 171 7.09 -0.25 33.72
N ARG A 172 8.05 -0.34 32.81
CA ARG A 172 9.37 0.26 32.93
C ARG A 172 9.82 0.78 31.58
N GLN A 173 9.69 2.10 31.37
CA GLN A 173 10.50 2.82 30.39
C GLN A 173 11.68 3.42 31.15
N GLU A 174 12.89 3.03 30.79
CA GLU A 174 14.08 3.70 31.28
C GLU A 174 14.28 5.00 30.52
N THR A 175 14.88 6.00 31.18
CA THR A 175 15.18 7.28 30.53
C THR A 175 16.16 7.06 29.36
N PHE A 176 15.98 7.83 28.31
CA PHE A 176 16.87 7.76 27.13
C PHE A 176 18.32 8.12 27.54
N ASP A 177 19.26 7.22 27.21
CA ASP A 177 20.71 7.44 27.32
C ASP A 177 21.30 7.54 25.92
N TYR A 178 21.96 8.67 25.62
CA TYR A 178 22.59 8.94 24.33
C TYR A 178 23.75 7.98 24.01
N HIS A 179 24.37 7.34 25.00
CA HIS A 179 25.39 6.33 24.78
C HIS A 179 24.87 5.08 24.04
N ASN A 180 23.56 4.88 24.05
CA ASN A 180 22.93 3.77 23.34
C ASN A 180 22.64 4.07 21.86
N ILE A 181 22.92 5.29 21.35
CA ILE A 181 22.67 5.68 19.95
C ILE A 181 23.29 4.71 18.93
N PRO A 182 24.55 4.25 19.06
CA PRO A 182 25.13 3.30 18.10
C PRO A 182 24.30 2.01 17.96
N PHE A 183 23.76 1.52 19.07
CA PHE A 183 22.94 0.31 19.06
C PHE A 183 21.54 0.55 18.45
N TYR A 184 20.98 1.75 18.63
CA TYR A 184 19.74 2.14 17.92
C TYR A 184 19.96 2.27 16.41
N ILE A 185 21.12 2.73 15.95
CA ILE A 185 21.49 2.75 14.52
C ILE A 185 21.55 1.32 13.98
N ILE A 186 22.21 0.41 14.70
CA ILE A 186 22.26 -1.02 14.33
C ILE A 186 20.83 -1.61 14.26
N LEU A 187 20.01 -1.32 15.28
CA LEU A 187 18.62 -1.76 15.30
C LEU A 187 17.83 -1.23 14.09
N GLY A 188 18.03 0.04 13.71
CA GLY A 188 17.38 0.65 12.55
C GLY A 188 17.75 -0.04 11.24
N ILE A 189 19.03 -0.34 11.03
CA ILE A 189 19.51 -1.07 9.85
C ILE A 189 18.91 -2.48 9.81
N LEU A 190 18.98 -3.22 10.92
CA LEU A 190 18.40 -4.56 11.02
C LEU A 190 16.88 -4.55 10.82
N ALA A 191 16.16 -3.55 11.36
CA ALA A 191 14.74 -3.39 11.18
C ALA A 191 14.39 -3.16 9.69
N GLY A 192 15.16 -2.34 8.96
CA GLY A 192 14.99 -2.17 7.52
C GLY A 192 15.17 -3.49 6.74
N LEU A 193 16.22 -4.25 7.04
CA LEU A 193 16.49 -5.54 6.40
C LEU A 193 15.40 -6.58 6.71
N VAL A 194 14.96 -6.67 7.98
CA VAL A 194 13.88 -7.59 8.39
C VAL A 194 12.55 -7.18 7.79
N SER A 195 12.29 -5.88 7.61
CA SER A 195 11.09 -5.38 6.91
C SER A 195 11.06 -5.85 5.45
N VAL A 196 12.18 -5.76 4.73
CA VAL A 196 12.30 -6.28 3.35
C VAL A 196 12.12 -7.80 3.32
N TYR A 197 12.73 -8.52 4.26
CA TYR A 197 12.53 -9.97 4.40
C TYR A 197 11.05 -10.31 4.60
N HIS A 198 10.36 -9.59 5.49
CA HIS A 198 8.94 -9.78 5.77
C HIS A 198 8.08 -9.51 4.51
N ALA A 199 8.28 -8.38 3.85
CA ALA A 199 7.53 -8.01 2.65
C ALA A 199 7.69 -9.05 1.52
N ARG A 200 8.92 -9.45 1.20
CA ARG A 200 9.21 -10.42 0.13
C ARG A 200 8.62 -11.79 0.40
N ASN A 201 8.79 -12.30 1.61
CA ASN A 201 8.26 -13.64 1.95
C ASN A 201 6.73 -13.63 2.02
N PHE A 202 6.13 -12.59 2.58
CA PHE A 202 4.67 -12.45 2.58
C PHE A 202 4.10 -12.48 1.16
N GLN A 203 4.68 -11.71 0.22
CA GLN A 203 4.25 -11.70 -1.18
C GLN A 203 4.42 -13.06 -1.88
N LYS A 204 5.53 -13.77 -1.61
CA LYS A 204 5.73 -15.12 -2.14
C LYS A 204 4.62 -16.07 -1.68
N ILE A 205 4.27 -16.04 -0.40
CA ILE A 205 3.20 -16.87 0.16
C ILE A 205 1.84 -16.47 -0.43
N GLU A 206 1.55 -15.18 -0.54
CA GLU A 206 0.31 -14.70 -1.15
C GLU A 206 0.18 -15.15 -2.60
N THR A 207 1.27 -15.03 -3.38
CA THR A 207 1.33 -15.48 -4.78
C THR A 207 1.16 -17.00 -4.89
N PHE A 208 1.79 -17.77 -4.00
CA PHE A 208 1.61 -19.22 -3.93
C PHE A 208 0.12 -19.56 -3.75
N PHE A 209 -0.55 -18.91 -2.80
CA PHE A 209 -1.97 -19.16 -2.56
C PHE A 209 -2.89 -18.60 -3.66
N LYS A 210 -2.53 -17.55 -4.37
CA LYS A 210 -3.27 -17.05 -5.55
C LYS A 210 -3.24 -18.08 -6.68
N ASN A 211 -2.11 -18.74 -6.88
CA ASN A 211 -1.91 -19.75 -7.92
C ASN A 211 -2.47 -21.14 -7.55
N PHE A 212 -2.97 -21.30 -6.33
CA PHE A 212 -3.50 -22.57 -5.85
C PHE A 212 -4.86 -22.88 -6.50
N LYS A 213 -4.87 -23.76 -7.51
CA LYS A 213 -6.04 -24.05 -8.37
C LYS A 213 -7.15 -24.88 -7.71
N ASN A 214 -7.01 -25.29 -6.45
CA ASN A 214 -8.01 -26.10 -5.74
C ASN A 214 -9.19 -25.25 -5.20
N SER A 215 -10.24 -25.93 -4.73
CA SER A 215 -11.40 -25.28 -4.12
C SER A 215 -10.98 -24.44 -2.89
N ALA A 216 -11.73 -23.35 -2.61
CA ALA A 216 -11.46 -22.44 -1.50
C ALA A 216 -11.33 -23.18 -0.14
N TYR A 217 -12.14 -24.22 0.09
CA TYR A 217 -12.08 -25.01 1.32
C TYR A 217 -10.82 -25.89 1.42
N LYS A 218 -10.37 -26.50 0.31
CA LYS A 218 -9.10 -27.26 0.30
C LYS A 218 -7.90 -26.35 0.55
N LYS A 219 -7.92 -25.16 -0.05
CA LYS A 219 -6.93 -24.11 0.18
C LYS A 219 -6.90 -23.67 1.64
N ALA A 220 -8.07 -23.42 2.23
CA ALA A 220 -8.21 -23.04 3.64
C ALA A 220 -7.69 -24.12 4.58
N LEU A 221 -8.10 -25.37 4.37
CA LEU A 221 -7.68 -26.49 5.19
C LEU A 221 -6.15 -26.70 5.13
N PHE A 222 -5.56 -26.64 3.93
CA PHE A 222 -4.12 -26.79 3.74
C PHE A 222 -3.33 -25.71 4.49
N GLY A 223 -3.65 -24.42 4.29
CA GLY A 223 -2.93 -23.34 4.96
C GLY A 223 -3.17 -23.29 6.46
N ALA A 224 -4.40 -23.55 6.91
CA ALA A 224 -4.74 -23.58 8.32
C ALA A 224 -4.08 -24.77 9.05
N SER A 225 -3.93 -25.94 8.42
CA SER A 225 -3.21 -27.08 9.00
C SER A 225 -1.72 -26.78 9.16
N LEU A 226 -1.08 -26.14 8.19
CA LEU A 226 0.32 -25.71 8.33
C LEU A 226 0.47 -24.67 9.44
N LEU A 227 -0.48 -23.73 9.55
CA LEU A 227 -0.50 -22.74 10.62
C LEU A 227 -0.65 -23.43 12.00
N ALA A 228 -1.52 -24.43 12.12
CA ALA A 228 -1.72 -25.18 13.34
C ALA A 228 -0.42 -25.90 13.81
N VAL A 229 0.34 -26.46 12.88
CA VAL A 229 1.66 -27.06 13.15
C VAL A 229 2.63 -25.99 13.66
N LEU A 230 2.69 -24.82 13.03
CA LEU A 230 3.55 -23.72 13.49
C LEU A 230 3.17 -23.25 14.91
N ILE A 231 1.90 -23.10 15.19
CA ILE A 231 1.41 -22.65 16.51
C ILE A 231 1.67 -23.72 17.57
N PHE A 232 1.62 -25.00 17.23
CA PHE A 232 1.94 -26.08 18.15
C PHE A 232 3.39 -25.99 18.66
N PHE A 233 4.35 -25.72 17.78
CA PHE A 233 5.76 -25.54 18.17
C PHE A 233 6.06 -24.15 18.73
N PHE A 234 5.37 -23.12 18.25
CA PHE A 234 5.55 -21.72 18.61
C PHE A 234 4.21 -21.08 19.01
N PRO A 235 3.71 -21.33 20.24
CA PRO A 235 2.41 -20.84 20.68
C PRO A 235 2.25 -19.31 20.61
N THR A 236 3.34 -18.56 20.66
CA THR A 236 3.35 -17.10 20.55
C THR A 236 2.94 -16.59 19.16
N LEU A 237 2.88 -17.45 18.14
CA LEU A 237 2.35 -17.13 16.82
C LEU A 237 0.82 -17.08 16.76
N PHE A 238 0.12 -17.52 17.82
CA PHE A 238 -1.33 -17.49 17.94
C PHE A 238 -1.86 -16.05 17.99
N GLY A 239 -2.85 -15.74 17.16
CA GLY A 239 -3.52 -14.45 17.16
C GLY A 239 -2.62 -13.26 16.77
N GLU A 240 -2.90 -12.09 17.33
CA GLU A 240 -2.18 -10.84 17.05
C GLU A 240 -0.77 -10.83 17.64
N GLY A 241 -0.60 -11.40 18.84
CA GLY A 241 0.68 -11.52 19.52
C GLY A 241 0.97 -10.44 20.57
N TYR A 242 0.02 -9.54 20.89
CA TYR A 242 0.22 -8.47 21.88
C TYR A 242 0.60 -8.97 23.27
N GLU A 243 0.03 -10.09 23.72
CA GLU A 243 0.37 -10.69 25.02
C GLU A 243 1.85 -11.10 25.09
N SER A 244 2.40 -11.64 24.01
CA SER A 244 3.82 -12.00 23.98
C SER A 244 4.75 -10.77 23.92
N ILE A 245 4.31 -9.67 23.29
CA ILE A 245 5.02 -8.40 23.33
C ILE A 245 5.11 -7.88 24.76
N LYS A 246 3.98 -7.90 25.49
CA LYS A 246 3.93 -7.52 26.92
C LYS A 246 4.85 -8.39 27.78
N THR A 247 4.87 -9.70 27.52
CA THR A 247 5.72 -10.64 28.26
C THR A 247 7.21 -10.37 28.03
N LEU A 248 7.62 -10.10 26.80
CA LEU A 248 9.02 -9.76 26.49
C LEU A 248 9.49 -8.45 27.13
N SER A 249 8.60 -7.49 27.29
CA SER A 249 8.95 -6.17 27.85
C SER A 249 8.87 -6.15 29.38
N ASN A 250 8.30 -7.17 30.00
CA ASN A 250 8.18 -7.28 31.46
C ASN A 250 9.44 -7.91 32.09
N SER A 251 9.44 -7.94 33.42
CA SER A 251 10.56 -8.45 34.22
C SER A 251 10.81 -9.97 34.06
N ASN A 252 9.90 -10.72 33.43
CA ASN A 252 10.03 -12.16 33.23
C ASN A 252 9.82 -12.57 31.77
N PRO A 253 10.76 -12.26 30.86
CA PRO A 253 10.66 -12.65 29.45
C PRO A 253 10.73 -14.17 29.24
N GLN A 254 11.26 -14.91 30.23
CA GLN A 254 11.39 -16.37 30.19
C GLN A 254 10.02 -17.08 30.18
N ALA A 255 8.97 -16.41 30.67
CA ALA A 255 7.59 -16.93 30.62
C ALA A 255 7.10 -17.21 29.16
N ILE A 256 7.75 -16.65 28.17
CA ILE A 256 7.46 -16.92 26.75
C ILE A 256 7.75 -18.38 26.34
N LEU A 257 8.64 -19.06 27.08
CA LEU A 257 8.97 -20.46 26.87
C LEU A 257 8.01 -21.43 27.59
N GLU A 258 7.15 -20.92 28.48
CA GLU A 258 6.16 -21.74 29.18
C GLU A 258 5.18 -22.37 28.20
N ASN A 259 4.84 -23.63 28.44
CA ASN A 259 4.00 -24.44 27.56
C ASN A 259 4.55 -24.67 26.15
N THR A 260 5.86 -24.47 25.93
CA THR A 260 6.56 -24.84 24.70
C THR A 260 7.38 -26.12 24.89
N VAL A 261 7.87 -26.68 23.79
CA VAL A 261 8.80 -27.84 23.84
C VAL A 261 10.10 -27.49 24.59
N LEU A 262 10.42 -26.20 24.71
CA LEU A 262 11.63 -25.69 25.34
C LEU A 262 11.43 -25.26 26.81
N ASP A 263 10.28 -25.50 27.42
CA ASP A 263 9.97 -25.10 28.81
C ASP A 263 11.03 -25.58 29.84
N LYS A 264 11.57 -26.79 29.64
CA LYS A 264 12.64 -27.35 30.50
C LYS A 264 13.93 -26.49 30.51
N TYR A 265 14.14 -25.69 29.49
CA TYR A 265 15.34 -24.89 29.29
C TYR A 265 15.11 -23.39 29.51
N LYS A 266 13.99 -22.99 30.12
CA LYS A 266 13.59 -21.59 30.31
C LYS A 266 14.60 -20.71 31.07
N SER A 267 15.46 -21.33 31.92
CA SER A 267 16.52 -20.62 32.63
C SER A 267 17.74 -20.28 31.75
N ASN A 268 17.85 -20.84 30.54
CA ASN A 268 18.95 -20.57 29.64
C ASN A 268 18.61 -19.40 28.70
N GLU A 269 19.30 -18.29 28.88
CA GLU A 269 19.06 -17.06 28.12
C GLU A 269 19.43 -17.17 26.63
N TRP A 270 20.38 -18.01 26.26
CA TRP A 270 20.71 -18.27 24.86
C TRP A 270 19.60 -19.04 24.13
N ILE A 271 18.93 -19.97 24.84
CA ILE A 271 17.80 -20.71 24.28
C ILE A 271 16.58 -19.77 24.12
N LEU A 272 16.35 -18.88 25.09
CA LEU A 272 15.35 -17.82 24.96
C LEU A 272 15.64 -16.95 23.72
N LEU A 273 16.87 -16.50 23.55
CA LEU A 273 17.27 -15.66 22.43
C LEU A 273 17.06 -16.38 21.09
N LEU A 274 17.44 -17.64 21.00
CA LEU A 274 17.25 -18.47 19.82
C LEU A 274 15.75 -18.63 19.47
N PHE A 275 14.92 -18.91 20.50
CA PHE A 275 13.47 -19.04 20.35
C PHE A 275 12.84 -17.73 19.82
N VAL A 276 13.20 -16.59 20.40
CA VAL A 276 12.75 -15.26 19.98
C VAL A 276 13.15 -14.99 18.53
N GLY A 277 14.43 -15.25 18.16
CA GLY A 277 14.92 -15.05 16.80
C GLY A 277 14.19 -15.91 15.75
N ILE A 278 13.97 -17.19 16.04
CA ILE A 278 13.25 -18.10 15.15
C ILE A 278 11.78 -17.68 15.04
N THR A 279 11.12 -17.37 16.15
CA THR A 279 9.71 -16.96 16.17
C THR A 279 9.49 -15.68 15.38
N MET A 280 10.40 -14.70 15.51
CA MET A 280 10.40 -13.47 14.72
C MET A 280 10.37 -13.75 13.22
N LEU A 281 11.25 -14.64 12.75
CA LEU A 281 11.32 -15.01 11.34
C LEU A 281 10.10 -15.82 10.87
N LEU A 282 9.53 -16.65 11.74
CA LEU A 282 8.36 -17.48 11.42
C LEU A 282 7.04 -16.69 11.41
N LYS A 283 6.96 -15.52 12.06
CA LYS A 283 5.70 -14.73 12.11
C LYS A 283 5.17 -14.38 10.72
N VAL A 284 6.04 -14.06 9.76
CA VAL A 284 5.63 -13.76 8.39
C VAL A 284 4.95 -14.97 7.71
N PHE A 285 5.46 -16.18 7.97
CA PHE A 285 4.86 -17.41 7.43
C PHE A 285 3.50 -17.67 8.07
N ALA A 286 3.38 -17.53 9.38
CA ALA A 286 2.11 -17.70 10.10
C ALA A 286 1.05 -16.71 9.59
N THR A 287 1.41 -15.44 9.38
CA THR A 287 0.52 -14.42 8.84
C THR A 287 0.18 -14.69 7.38
N GLY A 288 1.17 -15.03 6.56
CA GLY A 288 0.97 -15.39 5.16
C GLY A 288 0.06 -16.61 4.97
N LEU A 289 0.24 -17.65 5.80
CA LEU A 289 -0.64 -18.83 5.83
C LEU A 289 -2.07 -18.45 6.23
N THR A 290 -2.24 -17.62 7.26
CA THR A 290 -3.56 -17.14 7.70
C THR A 290 -4.31 -16.40 6.60
N LEU A 291 -3.69 -15.36 6.03
CA LEU A 291 -4.34 -14.48 5.05
C LEU A 291 -4.43 -15.14 3.67
N GLY A 292 -3.37 -15.84 3.25
CA GLY A 292 -3.30 -16.54 1.98
C GLY A 292 -4.29 -17.69 1.86
N SER A 293 -4.54 -18.44 2.94
CA SER A 293 -5.50 -19.55 2.94
C SER A 293 -6.97 -19.13 2.91
N GLY A 294 -7.28 -17.88 3.18
CA GLY A 294 -8.64 -17.36 3.11
C GLY A 294 -9.11 -16.62 4.37
N GLY A 295 -8.32 -16.61 5.45
CA GLY A 295 -8.58 -15.79 6.63
C GLY A 295 -8.61 -14.30 6.31
N ASN A 296 -9.19 -13.47 7.18
CA ASN A 296 -9.21 -12.01 7.08
C ASN A 296 -8.48 -11.37 8.26
N GLY A 297 -7.67 -10.37 7.95
CA GLY A 297 -6.83 -9.65 8.91
C GLY A 297 -5.82 -8.76 8.18
N GLY A 298 -4.83 -8.25 8.92
CA GLY A 298 -3.77 -7.38 8.41
C GLY A 298 -2.38 -7.76 8.90
N ASN A 299 -1.36 -7.15 8.29
CA ASN A 299 0.04 -7.31 8.66
C ASN A 299 0.51 -6.32 9.73
N PHE A 300 -0.36 -5.44 10.22
CA PHE A 300 0.01 -4.37 11.14
C PHE A 300 0.48 -4.91 12.51
N ALA A 301 -0.38 -5.61 13.27
CA ALA A 301 0.03 -6.26 14.51
C ALA A 301 1.18 -7.26 14.32
N PRO A 302 1.21 -8.11 13.28
CA PRO A 302 2.38 -8.92 12.97
C PRO A 302 3.68 -8.13 12.80
N SER A 303 3.64 -6.93 12.23
CA SER A 303 4.82 -6.06 12.09
C SER A 303 5.31 -5.55 13.44
N LEU A 304 4.40 -5.15 14.33
CA LEU A 304 4.73 -4.76 15.70
C LEU A 304 5.35 -5.92 16.49
N PHE A 305 4.79 -7.12 16.33
CA PHE A 305 5.35 -8.33 16.91
C PHE A 305 6.78 -8.58 16.45
N VAL A 306 7.04 -8.59 15.15
CA VAL A 306 8.38 -8.78 14.58
C VAL A 306 9.34 -7.71 15.09
N GLY A 307 8.89 -6.45 15.16
CA GLY A 307 9.70 -5.34 15.65
C GLY A 307 10.07 -5.46 17.12
N SER A 308 9.11 -5.84 17.97
CA SER A 308 9.35 -6.05 19.40
C SER A 308 10.33 -7.19 19.64
N TYR A 309 10.18 -8.30 18.93
CA TYR A 309 11.09 -9.45 19.00
C TYR A 309 12.50 -9.11 18.51
N LEU A 310 12.62 -8.32 17.44
CA LEU A 310 13.89 -7.84 16.94
C LEU A 310 14.59 -6.92 17.96
N GLY A 311 13.85 -5.95 18.53
CA GLY A 311 14.41 -5.04 19.54
C GLY A 311 14.89 -5.79 20.78
N PHE A 312 14.07 -6.73 21.29
CA PHE A 312 14.46 -7.61 22.36
C PHE A 312 15.71 -8.42 22.01
N PHE A 313 15.72 -9.05 20.82
CA PHE A 313 16.85 -9.87 20.37
C PHE A 313 18.15 -9.08 20.33
N VAL A 314 18.15 -7.89 19.75
CA VAL A 314 19.34 -7.04 19.64
C VAL A 314 19.87 -6.64 21.01
N ALA A 315 19.01 -6.10 21.89
CA ALA A 315 19.46 -5.67 23.22
C ALA A 315 19.97 -6.85 24.06
N LYS A 316 19.25 -7.96 24.08
CA LYS A 316 19.62 -9.14 24.85
C LYS A 316 20.89 -9.81 24.32
N PHE A 317 21.08 -9.83 23.01
CA PHE A 317 22.29 -10.35 22.37
C PHE A 317 23.53 -9.58 22.80
N PHE A 318 23.51 -8.24 22.75
CA PHE A 318 24.65 -7.43 23.19
C PHE A 318 24.89 -7.53 24.71
N ASN A 319 23.82 -7.62 25.51
CA ASN A 319 23.95 -7.82 26.94
C ASN A 319 24.61 -9.17 27.30
N LEU A 320 24.27 -10.25 26.58
CA LEU A 320 24.87 -11.58 26.78
C LEU A 320 26.32 -11.64 26.31
N LEU A 321 26.73 -10.85 25.34
CA LEU A 321 28.13 -10.76 24.91
C LEU A 321 29.03 -9.96 25.88
N GLY A 322 28.41 -9.16 26.76
CA GLY A 322 29.15 -8.40 27.77
C GLY A 322 30.04 -7.27 27.22
N PHE A 323 29.82 -6.84 25.97
CA PHE A 323 30.66 -5.79 25.34
C PHE A 323 30.41 -4.38 25.85
N THR A 324 29.28 -4.13 26.55
CA THR A 324 28.83 -2.79 26.89
C THR A 324 28.12 -2.76 28.25
N ARG A 325 27.79 -1.55 28.72
CA ARG A 325 26.77 -1.36 29.73
C ARG A 325 25.50 -2.11 29.34
N GLU A 326 24.77 -2.59 30.34
CA GLU A 326 23.50 -3.28 30.11
C GLU A 326 22.52 -2.39 29.35
N LEU A 327 22.15 -2.81 28.15
CA LEU A 327 21.19 -2.11 27.31
C LEU A 327 19.77 -2.28 27.86
N PRO A 328 18.93 -1.23 27.87
CA PRO A 328 17.55 -1.29 28.34
C PRO A 328 16.68 -2.09 27.38
N VAL A 329 16.51 -3.38 27.64
CA VAL A 329 15.79 -4.32 26.77
C VAL A 329 14.37 -3.83 26.45
N GLY A 330 13.66 -3.27 27.44
CA GLY A 330 12.30 -2.72 27.24
C GLY A 330 12.28 -1.59 26.20
N ASN A 331 13.23 -0.64 26.28
CA ASN A 331 13.30 0.46 25.34
C ASN A 331 13.59 -0.02 23.90
N PHE A 332 14.52 -0.98 23.75
CA PHE A 332 14.81 -1.57 22.45
C PHE A 332 13.63 -2.34 21.86
N THR A 333 12.89 -3.06 22.71
CA THR A 333 11.64 -3.76 22.31
C THR A 333 10.61 -2.79 21.77
N ILE A 334 10.39 -1.65 22.43
CA ILE A 334 9.48 -0.58 22.03
C ILE A 334 9.94 0.05 20.71
N VAL A 335 11.20 0.47 20.65
CA VAL A 335 11.75 1.17 19.47
C VAL A 335 11.82 0.26 18.25
N GLY A 336 12.09 -1.03 18.45
CA GLY A 336 12.07 -2.02 17.37
C GLY A 336 10.71 -2.13 16.67
N MET A 337 9.58 -1.99 17.41
CA MET A 337 8.24 -1.97 16.82
C MET A 337 8.09 -0.85 15.79
N ALA A 338 8.53 0.37 16.14
CA ALA A 338 8.50 1.51 15.22
C ALA A 338 9.39 1.29 14.00
N GLY A 339 10.57 0.67 14.19
CA GLY A 339 11.48 0.35 13.10
C GLY A 339 10.86 -0.54 12.04
N ILE A 340 10.26 -1.67 12.42
CA ILE A 340 9.62 -2.60 11.46
C ILE A 340 8.39 -1.96 10.82
N LEU A 341 7.55 -1.27 11.60
CA LEU A 341 6.36 -0.60 11.06
C LEU A 341 6.75 0.42 9.99
N SER A 342 7.74 1.27 10.29
CA SER A 342 8.27 2.27 9.37
C SER A 342 8.84 1.67 8.09
N GLY A 343 9.68 0.63 8.21
CA GLY A 343 10.30 -0.02 7.06
C GLY A 343 9.31 -0.81 6.18
N LEU A 344 8.28 -1.41 6.77
CA LEU A 344 7.33 -2.25 6.03
C LEU A 344 6.26 -1.43 5.29
N PHE A 345 5.72 -0.40 5.95
CA PHE A 345 4.64 0.43 5.39
C PHE A 345 5.13 1.73 4.75
N HIS A 346 6.40 2.06 4.87
CA HIS A 346 7.01 3.33 4.44
C HIS A 346 6.32 4.55 5.11
N ALA A 347 5.97 4.39 6.38
CA ALA A 347 5.23 5.37 7.17
C ALA A 347 5.96 5.69 8.49
N PRO A 348 7.10 6.43 8.43
CA PRO A 348 7.91 6.72 9.61
C PRO A 348 7.19 7.61 10.63
N LEU A 349 6.42 8.62 10.20
CA LEU A 349 5.69 9.48 11.14
C LEU A 349 4.62 8.68 11.89
N THR A 350 3.83 7.90 11.17
CA THR A 350 2.84 7.01 11.78
C THR A 350 3.49 6.07 12.80
N ALA A 351 4.62 5.46 12.44
CA ALA A 351 5.33 4.53 13.33
C ALA A 351 5.82 5.21 14.62
N ILE A 352 6.43 6.39 14.52
CA ILE A 352 6.94 7.13 15.67
C ILE A 352 5.81 7.49 16.64
N PHE A 353 4.77 8.15 16.12
CA PHE A 353 3.69 8.65 16.96
C PHE A 353 2.79 7.52 17.49
N LEU A 354 2.53 6.48 16.69
CA LEU A 354 1.78 5.34 17.16
C LEU A 354 2.47 4.66 18.34
N ILE A 355 3.76 4.35 18.20
CA ILE A 355 4.47 3.68 19.30
C ILE A 355 4.59 4.59 20.50
N GLY A 356 4.79 5.91 20.31
CA GLY A 356 4.75 6.87 21.40
C GLY A 356 3.41 6.88 22.16
N GLU A 357 2.27 6.90 21.46
CA GLU A 357 0.95 6.91 22.06
C GLU A 357 0.58 5.56 22.73
N ILE A 358 0.78 4.43 22.03
CA ILE A 358 0.40 3.10 22.57
C ILE A 358 1.27 2.62 23.72
N THR A 359 2.43 3.24 23.94
CA THR A 359 3.33 2.92 25.06
C THR A 359 3.23 3.91 26.21
N GLY A 360 2.36 4.90 26.09
CA GLY A 360 2.04 5.87 27.14
C GLY A 360 3.09 6.94 27.37
N GLY A 361 4.01 7.21 26.42
CA GLY A 361 4.97 8.27 26.61
C GLY A 361 5.89 8.60 25.45
N TYR A 362 6.29 9.85 25.38
CA TYR A 362 7.21 10.39 24.39
C TYR A 362 8.69 10.40 24.86
N GLY A 363 9.02 9.73 25.98
CA GLY A 363 10.37 9.66 26.52
C GLY A 363 11.41 9.00 25.58
N LEU A 364 10.94 8.16 24.66
CA LEU A 364 11.76 7.49 23.66
C LEU A 364 11.67 8.13 22.27
N MET A 365 11.21 9.40 22.17
CA MET A 365 10.97 10.05 20.87
C MET A 365 12.23 10.08 19.99
N VAL A 366 13.39 10.40 20.58
CA VAL A 366 14.65 10.47 19.82
C VAL A 366 15.04 9.10 19.26
N PRO A 367 15.14 8.01 20.03
CA PRO A 367 15.42 6.70 19.47
C PRO A 367 14.35 6.20 18.49
N LEU A 368 13.05 6.51 18.72
CA LEU A 368 11.99 6.21 17.77
C LEU A 368 12.24 6.90 16.42
N MET A 369 12.62 8.18 16.42
CA MET A 369 12.96 8.92 15.20
C MET A 369 14.16 8.33 14.48
N ILE A 370 15.25 8.02 15.22
CA ILE A 370 16.48 7.45 14.66
C ILE A 370 16.17 6.10 13.97
N VAL A 371 15.56 5.18 14.70
CA VAL A 371 15.35 3.80 14.21
C VAL A 371 14.33 3.78 13.07
N SER A 372 13.24 4.54 13.17
CA SER A 372 12.22 4.61 12.11
C SER A 372 12.77 5.21 10.83
N SER A 373 13.55 6.30 10.92
CA SER A 373 14.13 6.95 9.73
C SER A 373 15.16 6.08 9.04
N ILE A 374 16.04 5.42 9.80
CA ILE A 374 17.05 4.52 9.24
C ILE A 374 16.37 3.29 8.61
N SER A 375 15.42 2.69 9.31
CA SER A 375 14.68 1.54 8.79
C SER A 375 13.93 1.87 7.49
N PHE A 376 13.25 3.02 7.44
CA PHE A 376 12.62 3.53 6.23
C PHE A 376 13.62 3.70 5.08
N ALA A 377 14.76 4.36 5.33
CA ALA A 377 15.77 4.61 4.31
C ALA A 377 16.33 3.30 3.74
N VAL A 378 16.70 2.35 4.61
CA VAL A 378 17.22 1.03 4.21
C VAL A 378 16.15 0.23 3.44
N SER A 379 14.94 0.19 3.96
CA SER A 379 13.85 -0.55 3.31
C SER A 379 13.50 0.03 1.95
N LYS A 380 13.36 1.36 1.84
CA LYS A 380 13.00 2.06 0.60
C LYS A 380 14.07 1.91 -0.50
N GLN A 381 15.34 1.84 -0.11
CA GLN A 381 16.44 1.61 -1.07
C GLN A 381 16.37 0.20 -1.68
N LEU A 382 15.95 -0.81 -0.90
CA LEU A 382 15.87 -2.22 -1.33
C LEU A 382 14.51 -2.58 -1.95
N GLU A 383 13.44 -1.90 -1.52
CA GLU A 383 12.07 -2.05 -1.99
C GLU A 383 11.47 -0.65 -2.17
N PRO A 384 11.38 -0.12 -3.42
CA PRO A 384 10.90 1.24 -3.68
C PRO A 384 9.47 1.51 -3.21
N HIS A 385 8.64 0.45 -3.16
CA HIS A 385 7.24 0.52 -2.77
C HIS A 385 6.99 -0.20 -1.44
N SER A 386 6.11 0.36 -0.60
CA SER A 386 5.68 -0.30 0.62
C SER A 386 4.96 -1.62 0.32
N MET A 387 4.89 -2.52 1.30
CA MET A 387 4.26 -3.83 1.14
C MET A 387 2.82 -3.75 0.61
N ASP A 388 2.04 -2.78 1.07
CA ASP A 388 0.63 -2.61 0.68
C ASP A 388 0.47 -2.03 -0.74
N VAL A 389 1.43 -1.24 -1.21
CA VAL A 389 1.38 -0.56 -2.51
C VAL A 389 1.99 -1.39 -3.63
N LYS A 390 3.01 -2.20 -3.33
CA LYS A 390 3.83 -2.92 -4.33
C LYS A 390 2.98 -3.69 -5.35
N HIS A 391 1.95 -4.40 -4.90
CA HIS A 391 1.09 -5.16 -5.82
C HIS A 391 0.28 -4.27 -6.79
N LEU A 392 -0.05 -3.05 -6.39
CA LEU A 392 -0.73 -2.07 -7.23
C LEU A 392 0.25 -1.39 -8.17
N ALA A 393 1.45 -1.08 -7.68
CA ALA A 393 2.53 -0.50 -8.47
C ALA A 393 3.03 -1.45 -9.57
N ASP A 394 3.21 -2.74 -9.25
CA ASP A 394 3.59 -3.78 -10.22
C ASP A 394 2.54 -3.94 -11.35
N LYS A 395 1.29 -3.56 -11.12
CA LYS A 395 0.21 -3.54 -12.12
C LYS A 395 0.06 -2.20 -12.85
N GLY A 396 0.83 -1.18 -12.48
CA GLY A 396 0.67 0.17 -12.98
C GLY A 396 -0.59 0.89 -12.49
N ASP A 397 -1.23 0.40 -11.41
CA ASP A 397 -2.48 0.97 -10.91
C ASP A 397 -2.26 2.19 -10.00
N VAL A 398 -1.15 2.26 -9.27
CA VAL A 398 -0.84 3.35 -8.31
C VAL A 398 0.67 3.59 -8.25
N PHE A 399 1.09 4.85 -8.33
CA PHE A 399 2.46 5.32 -8.16
C PHE A 399 2.51 6.34 -7.02
N THR A 400 2.78 5.91 -5.81
CA THR A 400 2.70 6.77 -4.61
C THR A 400 3.80 7.81 -4.50
N SER A 401 4.90 7.64 -5.23
CA SER A 401 6.05 8.57 -5.22
C SER A 401 6.07 9.56 -6.38
N ASP A 402 5.22 9.36 -7.40
CA ASP A 402 5.18 10.17 -8.61
C ASP A 402 3.73 10.57 -8.93
N LYS A 403 3.40 11.83 -8.59
CA LYS A 403 2.06 12.38 -8.77
C LYS A 403 1.69 12.49 -10.23
N ASP A 404 2.65 12.86 -11.07
CA ASP A 404 2.45 13.05 -12.50
C ASP A 404 2.07 11.74 -13.16
N LYS A 405 2.77 10.66 -12.82
CA LYS A 405 2.45 9.31 -13.29
C LYS A 405 1.06 8.85 -12.85
N ASN A 406 0.68 9.13 -11.60
CA ASN A 406 -0.68 8.82 -11.10
C ASN A 406 -1.78 9.56 -11.87
N ILE A 407 -1.56 10.83 -12.22
CA ILE A 407 -2.52 11.63 -12.99
C ILE A 407 -2.59 11.09 -14.42
N LEU A 408 -1.44 10.90 -15.06
CA LEU A 408 -1.35 10.42 -16.44
C LEU A 408 -1.96 9.02 -16.61
N SER A 409 -1.71 8.10 -15.68
CA SER A 409 -2.30 6.75 -15.72
C SER A 409 -3.83 6.71 -15.63
N ASN A 410 -4.46 7.81 -15.20
CA ASN A 410 -5.91 7.96 -15.13
C ASN A 410 -6.53 8.67 -16.34
N ILE A 411 -5.72 9.08 -17.32
CA ILE A 411 -6.18 9.69 -18.56
C ILE A 411 -6.28 8.59 -19.63
N ASP A 412 -7.48 8.37 -20.14
CA ASP A 412 -7.71 7.39 -21.20
C ASP A 412 -7.21 7.93 -22.55
N ILE A 413 -6.26 7.22 -23.15
CA ILE A 413 -5.68 7.59 -24.45
C ILE A 413 -6.74 7.64 -25.54
N LEU A 414 -7.68 6.71 -25.57
CA LEU A 414 -8.71 6.62 -26.61
C LEU A 414 -9.58 7.88 -26.68
N SER A 415 -9.83 8.53 -25.54
CA SER A 415 -10.62 9.75 -25.47
C SER A 415 -9.91 11.00 -26.02
N HIS A 416 -8.60 10.91 -26.27
CA HIS A 416 -7.74 12.01 -26.77
C HIS A 416 -7.22 11.77 -28.20
N ILE A 417 -7.60 10.63 -28.80
CA ILE A 417 -7.26 10.36 -30.20
C ILE A 417 -8.31 11.03 -31.09
N ASN A 418 -7.86 11.98 -31.88
CA ASN A 418 -8.68 12.56 -32.92
C ASN A 418 -8.48 11.77 -34.23
N SER A 419 -9.51 11.05 -34.66
CA SER A 419 -9.51 10.25 -35.90
C SER A 419 -10.09 11.01 -37.11
N GLU A 420 -10.53 12.26 -36.93
CA GLU A 420 -11.16 13.04 -38.00
C GLU A 420 -10.17 13.76 -38.94
N TYR A 421 -8.86 13.59 -38.66
CA TYR A 421 -7.84 14.18 -39.55
C TYR A 421 -7.91 13.61 -40.93
N LYS A 422 -8.01 14.51 -41.94
CA LYS A 422 -8.00 14.14 -43.34
C LYS A 422 -6.61 13.68 -43.74
N THR A 423 -6.54 12.52 -44.38
CA THR A 423 -5.31 11.91 -44.87
C THR A 423 -4.97 12.38 -46.28
N ILE A 424 -3.71 12.42 -46.61
CA ILE A 424 -3.20 12.70 -47.96
C ILE A 424 -2.36 11.51 -48.45
N ARG A 425 -2.25 11.35 -49.76
CA ARG A 425 -1.45 10.32 -50.40
C ARG A 425 -0.19 10.91 -51.01
N LEU A 426 0.86 10.11 -51.18
CA LEU A 426 2.09 10.52 -51.81
C LEU A 426 1.89 11.05 -53.26
N GLU A 427 0.89 10.50 -53.92
CA GLU A 427 0.57 10.83 -55.33
C GLU A 427 -0.26 12.11 -55.44
N ASP A 428 -0.79 12.64 -54.32
CA ASP A 428 -1.59 13.85 -54.33
C ASP A 428 -0.71 15.07 -54.64
N LYS A 429 -1.32 16.07 -55.25
CA LYS A 429 -0.64 17.35 -55.55
C LYS A 429 -0.75 18.30 -54.36
N ILE A 430 0.19 19.20 -54.23
CA ILE A 430 0.14 20.23 -53.20
C ILE A 430 -1.10 21.13 -53.34
N ASP A 431 -1.64 21.32 -54.52
CA ASP A 431 -2.90 22.06 -54.74
C ASP A 431 -4.04 21.46 -53.90
N SER A 432 -4.15 20.14 -53.86
CA SER A 432 -5.17 19.45 -53.03
C SER A 432 -4.97 19.70 -51.53
N LEU A 433 -3.73 19.78 -51.08
CA LEU A 433 -3.38 20.07 -49.72
C LEU A 433 -3.68 21.55 -49.36
N VAL A 434 -3.44 22.47 -50.28
CA VAL A 434 -3.82 23.88 -50.10
C VAL A 434 -5.34 24.05 -50.01
N GLU A 435 -6.10 23.31 -50.79
CA GLU A 435 -7.58 23.27 -50.69
C GLU A 435 -8.02 22.72 -49.31
N LEU A 436 -7.38 21.67 -48.80
CA LEU A 436 -7.65 21.14 -47.47
C LEU A 436 -7.33 22.17 -46.37
N LEU A 437 -6.26 22.95 -46.53
CA LEU A 437 -5.90 24.02 -45.59
C LEU A 437 -6.93 25.15 -45.54
N THR A 438 -7.62 25.43 -46.63
CA THR A 438 -8.66 26.47 -46.69
C THR A 438 -9.98 25.97 -46.08
N THR A 439 -10.22 24.68 -46.11
CA THR A 439 -11.50 24.05 -45.66
C THR A 439 -11.41 23.41 -44.28
N SER A 440 -10.21 23.13 -43.77
CA SER A 440 -9.99 22.51 -42.44
C SER A 440 -9.09 23.38 -41.57
N ARG A 441 -9.23 23.23 -40.24
CA ARG A 441 -8.35 23.84 -39.23
C ARG A 441 -7.16 22.95 -38.84
N GLN A 442 -6.87 21.93 -39.66
CA GLN A 442 -5.79 21.00 -39.36
C GLN A 442 -4.42 21.68 -39.52
N GLN A 443 -3.55 21.41 -38.56
CA GLN A 443 -2.16 21.90 -38.54
C GLN A 443 -1.18 20.82 -39.02
N VAL A 444 -1.59 19.56 -39.01
CA VAL A 444 -0.80 18.40 -39.41
C VAL A 444 -1.64 17.49 -40.30
N PHE A 445 -1.02 16.96 -41.35
CA PHE A 445 -1.64 16.07 -42.32
C PHE A 445 -0.88 14.75 -42.38
N PRO A 446 -1.54 13.61 -42.10
CA PRO A 446 -0.91 12.30 -42.22
C PRO A 446 -0.82 11.89 -43.70
N VAL A 447 0.36 11.45 -44.11
CA VAL A 447 0.60 10.88 -45.44
C VAL A 447 0.51 9.37 -45.32
N VAL A 448 -0.43 8.77 -46.07
CA VAL A 448 -0.70 7.33 -46.01
C VAL A 448 -0.64 6.68 -47.39
N ASN A 449 -0.32 5.39 -47.40
CA ASN A 449 -0.39 4.59 -48.63
C ASN A 449 -1.82 4.03 -48.89
N ALA A 450 -2.00 3.28 -49.97
CA ALA A 450 -3.28 2.66 -50.31
C ALA A 450 -3.81 1.64 -49.26
N LYS A 451 -2.92 1.13 -48.38
CA LYS A 451 -3.28 0.21 -47.29
C LYS A 451 -3.54 0.92 -45.95
N ASN A 452 -3.55 2.26 -45.94
CA ASN A 452 -3.67 3.13 -44.77
C ASN A 452 -2.52 2.98 -43.76
N GLU A 453 -1.31 2.62 -44.24
CA GLU A 453 -0.10 2.64 -43.45
C GLU A 453 0.51 4.06 -43.51
N LEU A 454 1.00 4.55 -42.35
CA LEU A 454 1.58 5.89 -42.23
C LEU A 454 2.97 5.93 -42.89
N LEU A 455 3.16 6.80 -43.84
CA LEU A 455 4.44 7.04 -44.54
C LEU A 455 5.18 8.24 -43.93
N GLY A 456 4.44 9.25 -43.48
CA GLY A 456 4.98 10.47 -42.92
C GLY A 456 3.91 11.46 -42.55
N VAL A 457 4.32 12.66 -42.18
CA VAL A 457 3.44 13.77 -41.79
C VAL A 457 3.89 15.05 -42.52
N VAL A 458 2.94 15.91 -42.85
CA VAL A 458 3.20 17.25 -43.35
C VAL A 458 2.65 18.25 -42.37
N ASN A 459 3.50 19.10 -41.80
CA ASN A 459 3.12 20.16 -40.87
C ASN A 459 2.86 21.48 -41.64
N PHE A 460 1.91 22.27 -41.11
CA PHE A 460 1.58 23.58 -41.71
C PHE A 460 2.80 24.51 -41.83
N GLU A 461 3.72 24.50 -40.89
CA GLU A 461 4.93 25.32 -40.91
C GLU A 461 5.82 25.01 -42.14
N GLN A 462 5.89 23.75 -42.52
CA GLN A 462 6.66 23.30 -43.69
C GLN A 462 6.01 23.76 -45.01
N LEU A 463 4.69 23.87 -45.01
CA LEU A 463 3.92 24.34 -46.16
C LEU A 463 3.93 25.87 -46.31
N ARG A 464 4.12 26.60 -45.22
CA ARG A 464 4.05 28.06 -45.17
C ARG A 464 4.89 28.77 -46.25
N PRO A 465 6.17 28.41 -46.52
CA PRO A 465 6.98 29.04 -47.59
C PRO A 465 6.55 28.64 -48.98
N ILE A 466 5.72 27.60 -49.13
CA ILE A 466 5.29 27.05 -50.42
C ILE A 466 3.94 27.62 -50.82
N VAL A 467 2.98 27.64 -49.90
CA VAL A 467 1.57 28.06 -50.12
C VAL A 467 1.45 29.48 -50.65
N PHE A 468 2.34 30.37 -50.30
CA PHE A 468 2.35 31.76 -50.80
C PHE A 468 3.11 31.96 -52.10
N ASN A 469 3.60 30.90 -52.77
CA ASN A 469 4.33 30.96 -54.02
C ASN A 469 3.70 30.03 -55.06
N ASN A 470 2.92 30.58 -55.99
CA ASN A 470 2.18 29.84 -57.00
C ASN A 470 3.07 28.91 -57.86
N PHE A 471 4.34 29.29 -58.10
CA PHE A 471 5.27 28.46 -58.81
C PHE A 471 5.68 27.22 -58.00
N ARG A 472 5.96 27.38 -56.70
CA ARG A 472 6.30 26.25 -55.82
C ARG A 472 5.12 25.33 -55.60
N VAL A 473 3.93 25.83 -55.43
CA VAL A 473 2.70 25.02 -55.28
C VAL A 473 2.52 24.06 -56.45
N LYS A 474 2.84 24.51 -57.67
CA LYS A 474 2.62 23.71 -58.88
C LYS A 474 3.69 22.63 -59.12
N TYR A 475 4.92 22.82 -58.62
CA TYR A 475 6.05 21.94 -58.94
C TYR A 475 6.60 21.16 -57.76
N THR A 476 6.18 21.43 -56.51
CA THR A 476 6.59 20.68 -55.31
C THR A 476 5.67 19.47 -55.12
N THR A 477 6.24 18.34 -54.73
CA THR A 477 5.52 17.09 -54.47
C THR A 477 5.31 16.92 -52.97
N ILE A 478 4.32 16.09 -52.54
CA ILE A 478 4.10 15.74 -51.16
C ILE A 478 5.34 15.07 -50.55
N GLN A 479 6.07 14.28 -51.33
CA GLN A 479 7.29 13.61 -50.92
C GLN A 479 8.41 14.57 -50.49
N GLU A 480 8.50 15.75 -51.10
CA GLU A 480 9.52 16.77 -50.81
C GLU A 480 9.23 17.53 -49.49
N VAL A 481 7.98 17.62 -49.10
CA VAL A 481 7.53 18.35 -47.90
C VAL A 481 7.19 17.45 -46.73
N MET A 482 7.08 16.15 -46.95
CA MET A 482 6.80 15.16 -45.96
C MET A 482 8.01 14.92 -45.05
N THR A 483 7.78 14.76 -43.76
CA THR A 483 8.77 14.32 -42.79
C THR A 483 8.33 13.01 -42.14
N VAL A 484 9.29 12.15 -41.84
CA VAL A 484 9.02 10.93 -41.07
C VAL A 484 8.89 11.32 -39.61
N PRO A 485 7.80 10.92 -38.91
CA PRO A 485 7.65 11.20 -37.48
C PRO A 485 8.78 10.57 -36.66
N GLN A 486 9.37 11.33 -35.75
CA GLN A 486 10.41 10.81 -34.85
C GLN A 486 9.86 9.78 -33.86
N GLU A 487 8.62 9.99 -33.43
CA GLU A 487 7.92 9.12 -32.48
C GLU A 487 6.50 8.80 -32.98
N ILE A 488 6.07 7.58 -32.72
CA ILE A 488 4.75 7.05 -33.07
C ILE A 488 4.16 6.37 -31.83
N ILE A 489 2.84 6.47 -31.67
CA ILE A 489 2.11 5.90 -30.56
C ILE A 489 1.27 4.72 -31.04
N SER A 490 1.21 3.65 -30.25
CA SER A 490 0.21 2.60 -30.37
C SER A 490 -1.05 2.94 -29.56
N VAL A 491 -2.21 2.52 -30.02
CA VAL A 491 -3.47 2.61 -29.26
C VAL A 491 -3.38 1.91 -27.89
N GLU A 492 -2.47 0.98 -27.73
CA GLU A 492 -2.23 0.21 -26.51
C GLU A 492 -1.26 0.91 -25.53
N ASP A 493 -0.59 1.98 -25.97
CA ASP A 493 0.34 2.73 -25.12
C ASP A 493 -0.41 3.44 -23.98
N GLY A 494 0.25 3.61 -22.82
CA GLY A 494 -0.28 4.42 -21.72
C GLY A 494 0.00 5.90 -21.92
N MET A 495 -0.78 6.78 -21.28
CA MET A 495 -0.60 8.23 -21.37
C MET A 495 0.77 8.71 -20.87
N GLU A 496 1.41 7.97 -19.95
CA GLU A 496 2.78 8.22 -19.50
C GLU A 496 3.77 8.13 -20.68
N THR A 497 3.71 7.03 -21.46
CA THR A 497 4.52 6.82 -22.66
C THR A 497 4.26 7.89 -23.73
N VAL A 498 3.00 8.32 -23.84
CA VAL A 498 2.63 9.42 -24.76
C VAL A 498 3.34 10.72 -24.37
N MET A 499 3.35 11.06 -23.08
CA MET A 499 4.02 12.27 -22.59
C MET A 499 5.55 12.19 -22.74
N GLU A 500 6.16 11.05 -22.44
CA GLU A 500 7.60 10.81 -22.65
C GLU A 500 7.98 11.00 -24.13
N LYS A 501 7.17 10.48 -25.06
CA LYS A 501 7.38 10.66 -26.50
C LYS A 501 7.22 12.13 -26.94
N PHE A 502 6.25 12.87 -26.36
CA PHE A 502 6.13 14.32 -26.61
C PHE A 502 7.34 15.13 -26.13
N GLU A 503 7.95 14.71 -25.01
CA GLU A 503 9.17 15.34 -24.50
C GLU A 503 10.39 15.03 -25.37
N THR A 504 10.49 13.80 -25.85
CA THR A 504 11.60 13.35 -26.69
C THR A 504 11.60 14.01 -28.08
N CYS A 505 10.44 14.08 -28.74
CA CYS A 505 10.34 14.67 -30.09
C CYS A 505 10.17 16.19 -30.10
N HIS A 506 9.86 16.82 -28.97
CA HIS A 506 9.49 18.24 -28.90
C HIS A 506 8.38 18.63 -29.88
N CYS A 507 7.51 17.71 -30.22
CA CYS A 507 6.45 17.89 -31.23
C CYS A 507 5.10 18.23 -30.56
N GLU A 508 4.18 18.82 -31.33
CA GLU A 508 2.84 19.19 -30.85
C GLU A 508 1.79 18.10 -31.09
N PHE A 509 2.04 17.25 -32.08
CA PHE A 509 1.14 16.18 -32.50
C PHE A 509 1.93 14.87 -32.66
N LEU A 510 1.37 13.77 -32.15
CA LEU A 510 1.91 12.42 -32.32
C LEU A 510 0.91 11.58 -33.12
N PRO A 511 1.35 10.89 -34.19
CA PRO A 511 0.49 9.96 -34.91
C PRO A 511 0.28 8.70 -34.11
N VAL A 512 -0.93 8.16 -34.20
CA VAL A 512 -1.36 6.95 -33.50
C VAL A 512 -1.62 5.85 -34.52
N LEU A 513 -1.04 4.68 -34.26
CA LEU A 513 -1.27 3.48 -35.07
C LEU A 513 -2.12 2.46 -34.30
N LYS A 514 -2.96 1.75 -35.06
CA LYS A 514 -3.68 0.58 -34.60
C LYS A 514 -3.45 -0.57 -35.60
N ASN A 515 -2.82 -1.64 -35.14
CA ASN A 515 -2.44 -2.77 -36.01
C ASN A 515 -1.63 -2.30 -37.25
N ASP A 516 -0.60 -1.49 -37.03
CA ASP A 516 0.29 -0.89 -38.06
C ASP A 516 -0.41 0.04 -39.07
N LYS A 517 -1.68 0.36 -38.86
CA LYS A 517 -2.43 1.31 -39.68
C LYS A 517 -2.62 2.63 -38.95
N TYR A 518 -2.59 3.72 -39.72
CA TYR A 518 -2.89 5.04 -39.19
C TYR A 518 -4.32 5.08 -38.60
N PHE A 519 -4.44 5.57 -37.38
CA PHE A 519 -5.70 5.64 -36.67
C PHE A 519 -6.13 7.08 -36.32
N GLY A 520 -5.19 7.98 -36.05
CA GLY A 520 -5.46 9.37 -35.70
C GLY A 520 -4.23 10.09 -35.17
N PHE A 521 -4.45 11.26 -34.58
CA PHE A 521 -3.43 12.04 -33.86
C PHE A 521 -3.83 12.29 -32.42
N ILE A 522 -2.82 12.47 -31.57
CA ILE A 522 -2.96 13.04 -30.22
C ILE A 522 -2.27 14.40 -30.21
N SER A 523 -2.94 15.41 -29.66
CA SER A 523 -2.42 16.76 -29.44
C SER A 523 -1.83 16.89 -28.05
N LYS A 524 -0.60 17.43 -27.93
CA LYS A 524 0.04 17.73 -26.65
C LYS A 524 -0.80 18.69 -25.80
N MET A 525 -1.42 19.69 -26.43
CA MET A 525 -2.25 20.68 -25.74
C MET A 525 -3.48 20.04 -25.09
N GLU A 526 -4.19 19.15 -25.81
CA GLU A 526 -5.38 18.46 -25.26
C GLU A 526 -5.02 17.54 -24.08
N VAL A 527 -3.89 16.85 -24.17
CA VAL A 527 -3.38 16.03 -23.05
C VAL A 527 -3.05 16.90 -21.85
N LEU A 528 -2.36 18.04 -22.05
CA LEU A 528 -2.02 18.97 -20.96
C LEU A 528 -3.25 19.63 -20.35
N GLU A 529 -4.28 19.95 -21.13
CA GLU A 529 -5.55 20.46 -20.61
C GLU A 529 -6.26 19.43 -19.73
N SER A 530 -6.30 18.18 -20.17
CA SER A 530 -6.88 17.08 -19.41
C SER A 530 -6.07 16.79 -18.15
N TYR A 531 -4.74 16.81 -18.24
CA TYR A 531 -3.85 16.71 -17.10
C TYR A 531 -4.13 17.83 -16.08
N ARG A 532 -4.19 19.09 -16.52
CA ARG A 532 -4.50 20.23 -15.67
C ARG A 532 -5.89 20.15 -15.00
N LYS A 533 -6.88 19.67 -15.74
CA LYS A 533 -8.22 19.43 -15.21
C LYS A 533 -8.19 18.36 -14.10
N ARG A 534 -7.51 17.24 -14.34
CA ARG A 534 -7.33 16.17 -13.35
C ARG A 534 -6.56 16.63 -12.12
N LEU A 535 -5.49 17.40 -12.34
CA LEU A 535 -4.70 17.99 -11.25
C LEU A 535 -5.60 18.83 -10.32
N LYS A 536 -6.46 19.70 -10.88
CA LYS A 536 -7.41 20.51 -10.10
C LYS A 536 -8.46 19.64 -9.37
N GLU A 537 -8.85 18.49 -9.92
CA GLU A 537 -9.80 17.58 -9.28
C GLU A 537 -9.15 16.80 -8.12
N MET A 538 -7.83 16.62 -8.14
CA MET A 538 -7.09 15.87 -7.11
C MET A 538 -6.59 16.73 -5.95
N VAL A 539 -6.29 18.00 -6.20
CA VAL A 539 -5.88 18.92 -5.12
C VAL A 539 -7.11 19.23 -4.26
N ILE A 540 -7.08 18.78 -3.03
CA ILE A 540 -8.07 19.12 -1.99
C ILE A 540 -7.68 20.52 -1.47
N ASP A 541 -8.37 21.56 -1.92
CA ASP A 541 -8.19 22.93 -1.40
C ASP A 541 -8.67 23.04 0.06
#